data_a8828329f54d68bcb3abdd824c3d9ffc
#
_entry.id   a8828329f54d68bcb3abdd824c3d9ffc
#
_cell.length_a   1.000
_cell.length_b   1.000
_cell.length_c   1.000
_cell.angle_alpha   90.00
_cell.angle_beta   90.00
_cell.angle_gamma   90.00
#
_symmetry.space_group_name_H-M   'P 1'
#
loop_
_entity.id
_entity.type
_entity.pdbx_description
1 polymer ?
#
loop_
_entity_poly.entity_id
_entity_poly.type
_entity_poly.pdbx_seq_one_letter_code
_entity_poly.pdbx_strand_id
1 'polypeptide(L)'
;DLKLHYILPHYHGLGDRFRLEIAGGELDGEALYDEVNLYGHPQGRTFEEPISLGEIGAHGFRFMCGYNNPTDDTVGWGIGDQEMCVMLGFAESVVRYDLTIAETDESGVDSEGTYTRSGPCSIVPIPTF
;
A
#
# COMPACT_ATOMS: atom_id res chain seq x y z
N ASP A 1 -8.72 -13.41 -12.24
CA ASP A 1 -8.39 -13.55 -10.82
C ASP A 1 -6.96 -13.08 -10.59
N LEU A 2 -6.70 -12.41 -9.45
CA LEU A 2 -5.38 -12.03 -9.01
C LEU A 2 -5.03 -12.86 -7.77
N LYS A 3 -3.86 -13.50 -7.79
CA LYS A 3 -3.31 -14.25 -6.65
C LYS A 3 -2.02 -13.62 -6.18
N LEU A 4 -2.05 -13.07 -4.98
CA LEU A 4 -0.90 -12.39 -4.37
C LEU A 4 -0.03 -13.39 -3.60
N HIS A 5 1.24 -13.52 -3.97
CA HIS A 5 2.21 -14.44 -3.34
C HIS A 5 3.15 -13.76 -2.37
N TYR A 6 3.52 -12.52 -2.68
CA TYR A 6 4.55 -11.78 -1.96
C TYR A 6 4.29 -10.29 -2.02
N ILE A 7 4.62 -9.59 -0.95
CA ILE A 7 4.65 -8.14 -0.90
C ILE A 7 5.99 -7.64 -0.38
N LEU A 8 6.37 -6.47 -0.89
CA LEU A 8 7.48 -5.68 -0.39
C LEU A 8 7.01 -4.23 -0.28
N PRO A 9 6.75 -3.74 0.93
CA PRO A 9 6.53 -2.32 1.16
C PRO A 9 7.75 -1.51 0.73
N HIS A 10 7.54 -0.30 0.24
CA HIS A 10 8.63 0.63 -0.04
C HIS A 10 8.25 2.03 0.43
N TYR A 11 9.06 2.58 1.29
CA TYR A 11 9.04 3.93 1.83
C TYR A 11 10.47 4.30 2.28
N HIS A 12 10.71 5.56 2.60
CA HIS A 12 12.03 6.03 2.99
C HIS A 12 12.20 6.13 4.53
N GLY A 13 13.14 6.95 4.97
CA GLY A 13 13.64 6.93 6.33
C GLY A 13 12.65 7.33 7.43
N LEU A 14 11.57 8.03 7.11
CA LEU A 14 10.55 8.44 8.06
C LEU A 14 9.42 7.42 8.21
N GLY A 15 9.37 6.42 7.33
CA GLY A 15 8.36 5.37 7.37
C GLY A 15 8.51 4.48 8.60
N ASP A 16 7.47 4.35 9.39
CA ASP A 16 7.47 3.53 10.61
C ASP A 16 6.34 2.50 10.65
N ARG A 17 5.36 2.59 9.74
CA ARG A 17 4.27 1.64 9.63
C ARG A 17 3.93 1.34 8.18
N PHE A 18 3.60 0.08 7.93
CA PHE A 18 2.92 -0.32 6.70
C PHE A 18 1.78 -1.28 7.02
N ARG A 19 0.62 -1.04 6.42
CA ARG A 19 -0.54 -1.92 6.52
C ARG A 19 -1.07 -2.24 5.14
N LEU A 20 -1.34 -3.53 4.91
CA LEU A 20 -2.08 -4.03 3.75
C LEU A 20 -3.33 -4.75 4.25
N GLU A 21 -4.46 -4.46 3.66
CA GLU A 21 -5.73 -5.08 3.98
C GLU A 21 -6.52 -5.46 2.73
N ILE A 22 -7.46 -6.38 2.91
CA ILE A 22 -8.42 -6.77 1.89
C ILE A 22 -9.39 -5.60 1.66
N ALA A 23 -9.73 -5.35 0.39
CA ALA A 23 -10.73 -4.36 0.00
C ALA A 23 -11.93 -5.02 -0.66
N GLY A 24 -13.08 -4.86 -0.04
CA GLY A 24 -14.37 -5.42 -0.49
C GLY A 24 -14.59 -6.88 -0.10
N GLY A 25 -15.84 -7.32 -0.25
CA GLY A 25 -16.26 -8.65 0.15
C GLY A 25 -16.52 -8.79 1.66
N GLU A 26 -16.61 -10.01 2.12
CA GLU A 26 -16.88 -10.32 3.55
C GLU A 26 -15.69 -10.03 4.45
N LEU A 27 -14.48 -10.02 3.88
CA LEU A 27 -13.22 -9.79 4.59
C LEU A 27 -12.71 -8.33 4.46
N ASP A 28 -13.56 -7.39 4.05
CA ASP A 28 -13.17 -5.98 3.90
C ASP A 28 -12.54 -5.41 5.19
N GLY A 29 -11.34 -4.87 5.08
CA GLY A 29 -10.57 -4.33 6.20
C GLY A 29 -9.73 -5.36 6.98
N GLU A 30 -9.82 -6.65 6.66
CA GLU A 30 -8.95 -7.66 7.28
C GLU A 30 -7.49 -7.44 6.86
N ALA A 31 -6.61 -7.37 7.86
CA ALA A 31 -5.20 -7.10 7.64
C ALA A 31 -4.45 -8.35 7.20
N LEU A 32 -3.82 -8.27 6.04
CA LEU A 32 -2.87 -9.26 5.54
C LEU A 32 -1.44 -9.00 6.02
N TYR A 33 -1.15 -7.74 6.29
CA TYR A 33 0.13 -7.26 6.78
C TYR A 33 -0.12 -6.00 7.61
N ASP A 34 0.40 -5.95 8.82
CA ASP A 34 0.35 -4.74 9.66
C ASP A 34 1.59 -4.74 10.56
N GLU A 35 2.55 -3.94 10.18
CA GLU A 35 3.82 -3.82 10.88
C GLU A 35 4.07 -2.37 11.27
N VAL A 36 4.56 -2.18 12.49
CA VAL A 36 4.89 -0.89 13.08
C VAL A 36 6.34 -0.87 13.55
N ASN A 37 6.87 0.30 13.84
CA ASN A 37 8.25 0.52 14.28
C ASN A 37 9.28 0.05 13.25
N LEU A 38 9.00 0.28 11.98
CA LEU A 38 9.84 -0.17 10.87
C LEU A 38 11.05 0.75 10.64
N TYR A 39 10.98 2.01 11.06
CA TYR A 39 12.07 2.99 11.03
C TYR A 39 12.85 3.02 9.70
N GLY A 40 12.13 3.11 8.60
CA GLY A 40 12.70 3.11 7.25
C GLY A 40 13.22 1.74 6.76
N HIS A 41 12.93 0.65 7.46
CA HIS A 41 13.38 -0.70 7.13
C HIS A 41 12.19 -1.63 6.80
N PRO A 42 11.50 -1.45 5.67
CA PRO A 42 10.37 -2.30 5.30
C PRO A 42 10.79 -3.76 5.17
N GLN A 43 9.93 -4.65 5.63
CA GLN A 43 10.14 -6.08 5.54
C GLN A 43 9.18 -6.68 4.51
N GLY A 44 9.72 -7.50 3.59
CA GLY A 44 8.89 -8.26 2.67
C GLY A 44 8.21 -9.44 3.37
N ARG A 45 7.05 -9.84 2.86
CA ARG A 45 6.33 -11.02 3.35
C ARG A 45 5.90 -11.92 2.20
N THR A 46 6.25 -13.20 2.30
CA THR A 46 5.70 -14.26 1.45
C THR A 46 4.49 -14.85 2.14
N PHE A 47 3.41 -15.05 1.41
CA PHE A 47 2.23 -15.78 1.88
C PHE A 47 2.45 -17.27 1.61
N GLU A 48 2.24 -18.13 2.62
CA GLU A 48 2.35 -19.59 2.47
C GLU A 48 1.31 -20.10 1.46
N GLU A 49 0.08 -19.61 1.59
CA GLU A 49 -0.98 -19.79 0.61
C GLU A 49 -1.21 -18.45 -0.10
N PRO A 50 -1.17 -18.41 -1.43
CA PRO A 50 -1.44 -17.18 -2.18
C PRO A 50 -2.83 -16.62 -1.88
N ILE A 51 -2.94 -15.33 -1.72
CA ILE A 51 -4.23 -14.67 -1.48
C ILE A 51 -4.94 -14.46 -2.83
N SER A 52 -5.94 -15.29 -3.10
CA SER A 52 -6.77 -15.22 -4.31
C SER A 52 -7.97 -14.29 -4.07
N LEU A 53 -8.01 -13.16 -4.76
CA LEU A 53 -9.13 -12.22 -4.63
C LEU A 53 -10.47 -12.85 -5.02
N GLY A 54 -10.47 -13.69 -6.06
CA GLY A 54 -11.68 -14.36 -6.53
C GLY A 54 -12.22 -15.38 -5.52
N GLU A 55 -11.33 -16.15 -4.87
CA GLU A 55 -11.72 -17.18 -3.89
C GLU A 55 -12.29 -16.56 -2.61
N ILE A 56 -11.76 -15.41 -2.18
CA ILE A 56 -12.26 -14.71 -0.99
C ILE A 56 -13.37 -13.69 -1.29
N GLY A 57 -13.78 -13.56 -2.56
CA GLY A 57 -14.80 -12.61 -2.98
C GLY A 57 -14.43 -11.13 -2.80
N ALA A 58 -13.14 -10.83 -2.75
CA ALA A 58 -12.64 -9.48 -2.59
C ALA A 58 -12.50 -8.75 -3.94
N HIS A 59 -12.48 -7.43 -3.90
CA HIS A 59 -12.36 -6.58 -5.09
C HIS A 59 -10.93 -6.09 -5.32
N GLY A 60 -10.08 -6.10 -4.29
CA GLY A 60 -8.70 -5.61 -4.36
C GLY A 60 -8.02 -5.59 -3.02
N PHE A 61 -6.99 -4.77 -2.95
CA PHE A 61 -6.24 -4.49 -1.72
C PHE A 61 -6.24 -2.99 -1.45
N ARG A 62 -6.16 -2.66 -0.17
CA ARG A 62 -5.92 -1.29 0.31
C ARG A 62 -4.64 -1.30 1.13
N PHE A 63 -3.74 -0.35 0.90
CA PHE A 63 -2.55 -0.22 1.72
C PHE A 63 -2.33 1.21 2.18
N MET A 64 -1.62 1.34 3.28
CA MET A 64 -1.25 2.63 3.86
C MET A 64 0.16 2.57 4.42
N CYS A 65 0.83 3.72 4.41
CA CYS A 65 2.09 3.94 5.09
C CYS A 65 1.89 4.95 6.22
N GLY A 66 2.52 4.71 7.35
CA GLY A 66 2.64 5.67 8.44
C GLY A 66 4.04 6.26 8.46
N TYR A 67 4.12 7.55 8.81
CA TYR A 67 5.38 8.28 8.88
C TYR A 67 5.49 9.01 10.20
N ASN A 68 6.71 9.07 10.70
CA ASN A 68 7.05 9.92 11.82
C ASN A 68 8.12 10.92 11.38
N ASN A 69 7.71 12.16 11.19
CA ASN A 69 8.62 13.25 10.84
C ASN A 69 8.98 14.08 12.09
N PRO A 70 10.15 13.87 12.69
CA PRO A 70 10.59 14.61 13.87
C PRO A 70 11.20 15.98 13.53
N THR A 71 11.22 16.36 12.26
CA THR A 71 11.81 17.62 11.79
C THR A 71 10.76 18.70 11.57
N ASP A 72 11.19 19.96 11.46
CA ASP A 72 10.32 21.09 11.11
C ASP A 72 10.12 21.23 9.58
N ASP A 73 10.78 20.38 8.79
CA ASP A 73 10.72 20.43 7.35
C ASP A 73 9.45 19.77 6.81
N THR A 74 8.89 20.33 5.77
CA THR A 74 7.78 19.71 5.05
C THR A 74 8.32 18.65 4.11
N VAL A 75 7.86 17.41 4.30
CA VAL A 75 8.22 16.27 3.48
C VAL A 75 7.06 15.96 2.53
N GLY A 76 7.36 15.87 1.23
CA GLY A 76 6.42 15.50 0.20
C GLY A 76 6.70 14.11 -0.36
N TRP A 77 6.04 13.80 -1.48
CA TRP A 77 6.30 12.58 -2.22
C TRP A 77 7.48 12.77 -3.18
N GLY A 78 8.42 11.82 -3.19
CA GLY A 78 9.55 11.88 -4.12
C GLY A 78 10.77 11.08 -3.68
N ILE A 79 11.86 11.28 -4.42
CA ILE A 79 13.17 10.65 -4.21
C ILE A 79 14.02 11.54 -3.29
N GLY A 80 15.04 10.97 -2.68
CA GLY A 80 15.98 11.67 -1.79
C GLY A 80 15.39 11.90 -0.41
N ASP A 81 15.35 13.16 0.03
CA ASP A 81 14.83 13.55 1.35
C ASP A 81 13.28 13.59 1.42
N GLN A 82 12.62 13.15 0.36
CA GLN A 82 11.17 13.00 0.32
C GLN A 82 10.76 11.56 0.69
N GLU A 83 9.47 11.33 0.85
CA GLU A 83 8.93 10.02 1.19
C GLU A 83 8.16 9.40 0.04
N MET A 84 8.01 8.07 0.09
CA MET A 84 7.20 7.28 -0.81
C MET A 84 6.28 6.36 -0.01
N CYS A 85 5.13 6.03 -0.58
CA CYS A 85 4.26 4.97 -0.09
C CYS A 85 3.95 4.05 -1.27
N VAL A 86 4.66 2.95 -1.37
CA VAL A 86 4.54 2.03 -2.50
C VAL A 86 4.43 0.59 -1.98
N MET A 87 3.56 -0.18 -2.61
CA MET A 87 3.51 -1.62 -2.45
C MET A 87 4.02 -2.26 -3.73
N LEU A 88 5.14 -2.96 -3.63
CA LEU A 88 5.60 -3.89 -4.67
C LEU A 88 5.04 -5.27 -4.33
N GLY A 89 4.69 -6.05 -5.34
CA GLY A 89 4.14 -7.37 -5.13
C GLY A 89 4.48 -8.32 -6.26
N PHE A 90 4.54 -9.61 -5.93
CA PHE A 90 4.53 -10.70 -6.91
C PHE A 90 3.15 -11.36 -6.87
N ALA A 91 2.47 -11.34 -8.01
CA ALA A 91 1.14 -11.89 -8.14
C ALA A 91 0.98 -12.63 -9.47
N GLU A 92 0.16 -13.67 -9.47
CA GLU A 92 -0.35 -14.28 -10.68
C GLU A 92 -1.58 -13.49 -11.17
N SER A 93 -1.54 -13.05 -12.43
CA SER A 93 -2.66 -12.39 -13.09
C SER A 93 -2.49 -12.51 -14.61
N VAL A 94 -3.60 -12.40 -15.34
CA VAL A 94 -3.60 -12.36 -16.82
C VAL A 94 -3.07 -11.04 -17.38
N VAL A 95 -2.92 -10.04 -16.53
CA VAL A 95 -2.35 -8.72 -16.86
C VAL A 95 -1.43 -8.26 -15.75
N ARG A 96 -0.47 -7.42 -16.09
CA ARG A 96 0.28 -6.67 -15.09
C ARG A 96 -0.49 -5.41 -14.73
N TYR A 97 -0.45 -5.05 -13.47
CA TYR A 97 -1.05 -3.82 -12.98
C TYR A 97 0.05 -2.87 -12.52
N ASP A 98 -0.07 -1.63 -12.94
CA ASP A 98 0.64 -0.50 -12.34
C ASP A 98 -0.43 0.46 -11.84
N LEU A 99 -0.37 0.79 -10.57
CA LEU A 99 -1.37 1.60 -9.88
C LEU A 99 -0.67 2.82 -9.29
N THR A 100 -1.16 3.99 -9.61
CA THR A 100 -0.69 5.23 -8.99
C THR A 100 -1.86 6.09 -8.58
N ILE A 101 -1.73 6.82 -7.48
CA ILE A 101 -2.68 7.85 -7.10
C ILE A 101 -2.34 9.09 -7.93
N ALA A 102 -3.21 9.43 -8.87
CA ALA A 102 -3.01 10.55 -9.79
C ALA A 102 -3.30 11.89 -9.13
N GLU A 103 -4.39 11.98 -8.36
CA GLU A 103 -4.85 13.19 -7.69
C GLU A 103 -5.42 12.83 -6.33
N THR A 104 -5.36 13.80 -5.40
CA THR A 104 -5.92 13.65 -4.06
C THR A 104 -7.28 14.35 -4.03
N ASP A 105 -8.34 13.58 -3.86
CA ASP A 105 -9.71 14.13 -3.76
C ASP A 105 -10.01 14.66 -2.37
N GLU A 106 -9.48 13.99 -1.35
CA GLU A 106 -9.72 14.36 0.04
C GLU A 106 -8.40 14.42 0.80
N SER A 107 -8.30 15.39 1.67
CA SER A 107 -7.19 15.50 2.62
C SER A 107 -7.67 16.12 3.92
N GLY A 108 -7.09 15.72 5.04
CA GLY A 108 -7.44 16.24 6.34
C GLY A 108 -6.64 15.59 7.46
N VAL A 109 -6.79 16.14 8.66
CA VAL A 109 -6.22 15.57 9.87
C VAL A 109 -7.35 14.93 10.66
N ASP A 110 -7.19 13.66 11.02
CA ASP A 110 -8.16 12.93 11.83
C ASP A 110 -8.10 13.33 13.31
N SER A 111 -8.94 12.70 14.13
CA SER A 111 -9.01 12.99 15.58
C SER A 111 -7.76 12.60 16.36
N GLU A 112 -6.89 11.78 15.77
CA GLU A 112 -5.62 11.31 16.35
C GLU A 112 -4.42 12.16 15.89
N GLY A 113 -4.68 13.17 15.04
CA GLY A 113 -3.64 14.03 14.49
C GLY A 113 -2.94 13.47 13.26
N THR A 114 -3.44 12.38 12.71
CA THR A 114 -2.89 11.77 11.49
C THR A 114 -3.42 12.50 10.25
N TYR A 115 -2.53 12.97 9.41
CA TYR A 115 -2.89 13.55 8.13
C TYR A 115 -3.20 12.46 7.12
N THR A 116 -4.43 12.42 6.66
CA THR A 116 -4.91 11.45 5.67
C THR A 116 -5.04 12.08 4.30
N ARG A 117 -4.72 11.33 3.28
CA ARG A 117 -4.94 11.68 1.88
C ARG A 117 -5.59 10.50 1.17
N SER A 118 -6.62 10.76 0.42
CA SER A 118 -7.24 9.79 -0.45
C SER A 118 -7.40 10.34 -1.86
N GLY A 119 -7.41 9.47 -2.83
CA GLY A 119 -7.60 9.86 -4.22
C GLY A 119 -7.81 8.63 -5.11
N PRO A 120 -8.29 8.83 -6.33
CA PRO A 120 -8.47 7.73 -7.27
C PRO A 120 -7.14 7.11 -7.66
N CYS A 121 -7.13 5.79 -7.82
CA CYS A 121 -6.02 5.06 -8.40
C CYS A 121 -6.22 4.95 -9.91
N SER A 122 -5.20 5.29 -10.68
CA SER A 122 -5.13 4.95 -12.10
C SER A 122 -4.62 3.52 -12.25
N ILE A 123 -5.33 2.71 -13.03
CA ILE A 123 -4.93 1.34 -13.35
C ILE A 123 -4.44 1.31 -14.79
N VAL A 124 -3.20 0.88 -14.99
CA VAL A 124 -2.64 0.64 -16.33
C VAL A 124 -2.46 -0.87 -16.51
N PRO A 125 -3.40 -1.57 -17.16
CA PRO A 125 -3.20 -2.98 -17.46
C PRO A 125 -2.14 -3.13 -18.55
N ILE A 126 -1.07 -3.85 -18.25
CA ILE A 126 -0.01 -4.17 -19.20
C ILE A 126 -0.17 -5.65 -19.59
N PRO A 127 -0.48 -5.95 -20.86
CA PRO A 127 -0.59 -7.34 -21.29
C PRO A 127 0.72 -8.11 -21.03
N THR A 128 0.61 -9.30 -20.48
CA THR A 128 1.74 -10.24 -20.37
C THR A 128 1.89 -10.96 -21.70
N PHE A 129 3.04 -10.86 -22.32
CA PHE A 129 3.40 -11.59 -23.53
C PHE A 129 4.03 -12.94 -23.20
#